data_2e07b5d6a0a5198840450682cd33ea01
#
_entry.id   2e07b5d6a0a5198840450682cd33ea01
#
_cell.length_a   1.000
_cell.length_b   1.000
_cell.length_c   1.000
_cell.angle_alpha   90.00
_cell.angle_beta   90.00
_cell.angle_gamma   90.00
#
_symmetry.space_group_name_H-M   'P 1'
#
loop_
_entity.id
_entity.type
_entity.pdbx_description
1 polymer ?
#
loop_
_entity_poly.entity_id
_entity_poly.type
_entity_poly.pdbx_seq_one_letter_code
_entity_poly.pdbx_strand_id
1 'polypeptide(L)'
;MGTECAGAWWNDFLRLLTRDAAAVEFEGPLLAARSDGAPPEVVERLEEGKRLALRVREMLASRRRREGRLTALFETAGDLARLSDVDSVLAAIVRRARQLLGTDVAYLTLHDPQRGDTYMKVTAGSTSAAFQRLRLDLGDGLGGLVAQTGMPYFTANYPADPQFRHTGEIDAAVGEEGLTSILGVPLQIGQRVIGVLFAA
;
A
#
# COMPACT_ATOMS: atom_id res chain seq x y z
N MET A 1 -23.82 -3.43 -41.59
CA MET A 1 -22.34 -3.62 -41.66
C MET A 1 -21.53 -2.48 -41.01
N GLY A 2 -22.10 -1.71 -40.08
CA GLY A 2 -21.45 -0.50 -39.52
C GLY A 2 -21.01 -0.62 -38.04
N THR A 3 -21.33 -1.67 -37.33
CA THR A 3 -21.07 -1.77 -35.86
C THR A 3 -19.80 -2.58 -35.51
N GLU A 4 -19.30 -3.42 -36.39
CA GLU A 4 -18.09 -4.22 -36.11
C GLU A 4 -16.78 -3.44 -36.28
N CYS A 5 -16.72 -2.45 -37.17
CA CYS A 5 -15.53 -1.60 -37.32
C CYS A 5 -15.28 -0.64 -36.15
N ALA A 6 -16.35 -0.17 -35.49
CA ALA A 6 -16.19 0.76 -34.36
C ALA A 6 -15.53 0.10 -33.14
N GLY A 7 -15.70 -1.20 -32.95
CA GLY A 7 -15.09 -1.95 -31.86
C GLY A 7 -13.56 -2.16 -32.00
N ALA A 8 -13.05 -2.22 -33.22
CA ALA A 8 -11.64 -2.46 -33.48
C ALA A 8 -10.76 -1.27 -33.04
N TRP A 9 -11.17 -0.05 -33.30
CA TRP A 9 -10.39 1.16 -33.02
C TRP A 9 -10.31 1.53 -31.53
N TRP A 10 -11.35 1.20 -30.73
CA TRP A 10 -11.29 1.34 -29.27
C TRP A 10 -10.24 0.43 -28.65
N ASN A 11 -10.11 -0.79 -29.17
CA ASN A 11 -9.06 -1.70 -28.73
C ASN A 11 -7.65 -1.17 -28.99
N ASP A 12 -7.45 -0.39 -30.05
CA ASP A 12 -6.16 0.21 -30.36
C ASP A 12 -5.76 1.27 -29.34
N PHE A 13 -6.68 2.13 -28.88
CA PHE A 13 -6.39 3.06 -27.79
C PHE A 13 -6.06 2.35 -26.47
N LEU A 14 -6.77 1.27 -26.16
CA LEU A 14 -6.47 0.45 -24.97
C LEU A 14 -5.09 -0.21 -25.05
N ARG A 15 -4.72 -0.74 -26.22
CA ARG A 15 -3.39 -1.31 -26.46
C ARG A 15 -2.30 -0.26 -26.33
N LEU A 16 -2.53 0.95 -26.83
CA LEU A 16 -1.59 2.06 -26.67
C LEU A 16 -1.40 2.44 -25.20
N LEU A 17 -2.49 2.46 -24.42
CA LEU A 17 -2.41 2.71 -22.97
C LEU A 17 -1.66 1.61 -22.22
N THR A 18 -1.89 0.34 -22.56
CA THR A 18 -1.25 -0.80 -21.85
C THR A 18 0.26 -0.87 -22.08
N ARG A 19 0.75 -0.45 -23.26
CA ARG A 19 2.19 -0.42 -23.58
C ARG A 19 2.88 0.91 -23.28
N ASP A 20 2.16 1.84 -22.64
CA ASP A 20 2.65 3.19 -22.31
C ASP A 20 3.16 3.98 -23.53
N ALA A 21 2.42 3.88 -24.65
CA ALA A 21 2.78 4.48 -25.93
C ALA A 21 2.93 6.01 -25.82
N ALA A 22 3.79 6.60 -26.66
CA ALA A 22 3.94 8.05 -26.73
C ALA A 22 2.65 8.74 -27.21
N ALA A 23 2.41 9.98 -26.77
CA ALA A 23 1.17 10.70 -27.10
C ALA A 23 0.91 10.81 -28.61
N VAL A 24 1.97 10.92 -29.42
CA VAL A 24 1.89 10.98 -30.88
C VAL A 24 1.32 9.71 -31.52
N GLU A 25 1.52 8.55 -30.90
CA GLU A 25 1.01 7.29 -31.41
C GLU A 25 -0.52 7.18 -31.36
N PHE A 26 -1.16 7.96 -30.51
CA PHE A 26 -2.62 8.04 -30.42
C PHE A 26 -3.28 8.72 -31.62
N GLU A 27 -2.50 9.33 -32.51
CA GLU A 27 -2.99 9.82 -33.81
C GLU A 27 -3.20 8.68 -34.82
N GLY A 28 -2.51 7.55 -34.65
CA GLY A 28 -2.53 6.43 -35.59
C GLY A 28 -3.94 5.93 -35.95
N PRO A 29 -4.79 5.59 -34.97
CA PRO A 29 -6.16 5.14 -35.24
C PRO A 29 -7.01 6.17 -36.01
N LEU A 30 -6.82 7.47 -35.74
CA LEU A 30 -7.50 8.55 -36.48
C LEU A 30 -7.02 8.63 -37.92
N LEU A 31 -5.72 8.58 -38.15
CA LEU A 31 -5.12 8.65 -39.47
C LEU A 31 -5.55 7.45 -40.32
N ALA A 32 -5.57 6.25 -39.73
CA ALA A 32 -6.06 5.04 -40.41
C ALA A 32 -7.52 5.19 -40.81
N ALA A 33 -8.41 5.61 -39.90
CA ALA A 33 -9.82 5.80 -40.20
C ALA A 33 -10.06 6.83 -41.31
N ARG A 34 -9.32 7.93 -41.34
CA ARG A 34 -9.39 8.95 -42.40
C ARG A 34 -8.92 8.39 -43.73
N SER A 35 -7.82 7.62 -43.74
CA SER A 35 -7.30 6.99 -44.97
C SER A 35 -8.28 5.96 -45.54
N ASP A 36 -9.01 5.26 -44.68
CA ASP A 36 -10.02 4.25 -45.07
C ASP A 36 -11.36 4.89 -45.47
N GLY A 37 -11.47 6.23 -45.50
CA GLY A 37 -12.68 6.95 -45.88
C GLY A 37 -13.84 6.78 -44.87
N ALA A 38 -13.52 6.68 -43.58
CA ALA A 38 -14.54 6.50 -42.55
C ALA A 38 -15.50 7.72 -42.50
N PRO A 39 -16.81 7.47 -42.21
CA PRO A 39 -17.80 8.55 -42.07
C PRO A 39 -17.39 9.59 -41.02
N PRO A 40 -17.77 10.88 -41.20
CA PRO A 40 -17.42 11.94 -40.26
C PRO A 40 -17.78 11.66 -38.80
N GLU A 41 -18.92 11.04 -38.55
CA GLU A 41 -19.39 10.65 -37.22
C GLU A 41 -18.44 9.64 -36.53
N VAL A 42 -17.82 8.75 -37.32
CA VAL A 42 -16.83 7.79 -36.80
C VAL A 42 -15.54 8.49 -36.43
N VAL A 43 -15.08 9.42 -37.26
CA VAL A 43 -13.89 10.22 -37.02
C VAL A 43 -14.07 11.08 -35.77
N GLU A 44 -15.23 11.70 -35.58
CA GLU A 44 -15.54 12.51 -34.36
C GLU A 44 -15.50 11.66 -33.08
N ARG A 45 -16.09 10.46 -33.09
CA ARG A 45 -16.01 9.53 -31.98
C ARG A 45 -14.57 9.10 -31.67
N LEU A 46 -13.76 8.88 -32.70
CA LEU A 46 -12.34 8.55 -32.50
C LEU A 46 -11.55 9.72 -31.90
N GLU A 47 -11.86 10.95 -32.32
CA GLU A 47 -11.27 12.14 -31.70
C GLU A 47 -11.62 12.28 -30.22
N GLU A 48 -12.87 11.99 -29.85
CA GLU A 48 -13.30 11.94 -28.47
C GLU A 48 -12.58 10.82 -27.69
N GLY A 49 -12.51 9.61 -28.28
CA GLY A 49 -11.79 8.47 -27.72
C GLY A 49 -10.32 8.77 -27.50
N LYS A 50 -9.65 9.41 -28.45
CA LYS A 50 -8.26 9.88 -28.29
C LYS A 50 -8.12 10.85 -27.13
N ARG A 51 -9.01 11.85 -27.01
CA ARG A 51 -8.98 12.81 -25.89
C ARG A 51 -9.13 12.14 -24.54
N LEU A 52 -10.03 11.15 -24.45
CA LEU A 52 -10.21 10.36 -23.21
C LEU A 52 -8.97 9.50 -22.90
N ALA A 53 -8.44 8.80 -23.89
CA ALA A 53 -7.26 7.97 -23.74
C ALA A 53 -6.02 8.78 -23.30
N LEU A 54 -5.80 9.97 -23.86
CA LEU A 54 -4.71 10.87 -23.46
C LEU A 54 -4.88 11.36 -22.02
N ARG A 55 -6.11 11.65 -21.56
CA ARG A 55 -6.37 12.01 -20.15
C ARG A 55 -6.06 10.85 -19.20
N VAL A 56 -6.48 9.64 -19.55
CA VAL A 56 -6.16 8.43 -18.78
C VAL A 56 -4.65 8.20 -18.71
N ARG A 57 -3.95 8.33 -19.85
CA ARG A 57 -2.50 8.26 -19.92
C ARG A 57 -1.81 9.25 -18.97
N GLU A 58 -2.25 10.50 -18.98
CA GLU A 58 -1.70 11.54 -18.11
C GLU A 58 -1.94 11.25 -16.63
N MET A 59 -3.13 10.75 -16.28
CA MET A 59 -3.47 10.31 -14.92
C MET A 59 -2.56 9.16 -14.46
N LEU A 60 -2.37 8.14 -15.29
CA LEU A 60 -1.48 7.01 -15.01
C LEU A 60 -0.02 7.46 -14.86
N ALA A 61 0.45 8.35 -15.75
CA ALA A 61 1.80 8.90 -15.67
C ALA A 61 2.00 9.76 -14.40
N SER A 62 1.00 10.53 -13.99
CA SER A 62 1.02 11.29 -12.73
C SER A 62 1.11 10.37 -11.51
N ARG A 63 0.32 9.28 -11.51
CA ARG A 63 0.34 8.27 -10.45
C ARG A 63 1.71 7.59 -10.34
N ARG A 64 2.27 7.12 -11.47
CA ARG A 64 3.63 6.53 -11.50
C ARG A 64 4.70 7.49 -11.01
N ARG A 65 4.63 8.78 -11.38
CA ARG A 65 5.57 9.80 -10.89
C ARG A 65 5.47 10.00 -9.38
N ARG A 66 4.26 9.95 -8.80
CA ARG A 66 4.07 10.03 -7.33
C ARG A 66 4.65 8.80 -6.64
N GLU A 67 4.37 7.61 -7.17
CA GLU A 67 4.92 6.35 -6.65
C GLU A 67 6.46 6.34 -6.74
N GLY A 68 7.04 6.74 -7.90
CA GLY A 68 8.49 6.84 -8.07
C GLY A 68 9.16 7.87 -7.14
N ARG A 69 8.50 9.01 -6.84
CA ARG A 69 9.01 9.98 -5.85
C ARG A 69 9.01 9.42 -4.44
N LEU A 70 7.98 8.65 -4.06
CA LEU A 70 7.95 7.97 -2.77
C LEU A 70 9.07 6.93 -2.67
N THR A 71 9.27 6.12 -3.70
CA THR A 71 10.36 5.13 -3.75
C THR A 71 11.72 5.80 -3.63
N ALA A 72 12.00 6.87 -4.38
CA ALA A 72 13.26 7.61 -4.31
C ALA A 72 13.49 8.25 -2.94
N LEU A 73 12.44 8.74 -2.27
CA LEU A 73 12.53 9.24 -0.89
C LEU A 73 12.87 8.12 0.09
N PHE A 74 12.30 6.92 -0.10
CA PHE A 74 12.62 5.75 0.73
C PHE A 74 14.06 5.27 0.49
N GLU A 75 14.54 5.26 -0.75
CA GLU A 75 15.92 4.89 -1.09
C GLU A 75 16.93 5.89 -0.49
N THR A 76 16.66 7.20 -0.61
CA THR A 76 17.51 8.25 -0.02
C THR A 76 17.49 8.17 1.51
N ALA A 77 16.33 7.88 2.13
CA ALA A 77 16.24 7.65 3.57
C ALA A 77 17.01 6.38 3.99
N GLY A 78 17.01 5.33 3.16
CA GLY A 78 17.78 4.10 3.37
C GLY A 78 19.30 4.32 3.33
N ASP A 79 19.79 5.19 2.44
CA ASP A 79 21.22 5.55 2.38
C ASP A 79 21.65 6.43 3.57
N LEU A 80 20.78 7.33 4.04
CA LEU A 80 20.98 8.09 5.27
C LEU A 80 20.88 7.21 6.53
N ALA A 81 20.08 6.16 6.51
CA ALA A 81 19.92 5.21 7.61
C ALA A 81 21.15 4.34 7.85
N ARG A 82 22.03 4.18 6.87
CA ARG A 82 23.35 3.55 7.06
C ARG A 82 24.30 4.37 7.93
N LEU A 83 23.99 5.66 8.13
CA LEU A 83 24.74 6.60 8.98
C LEU A 83 23.98 6.98 10.26
N SER A 84 22.73 6.53 10.41
CA SER A 84 21.85 6.85 11.52
C SER A 84 21.58 5.61 12.38
N ASP A 85 21.33 5.80 13.65
CA ASP A 85 20.84 4.76 14.55
C ASP A 85 19.53 4.14 14.02
N VAL A 86 19.49 2.81 13.90
CA VAL A 86 18.34 2.04 13.41
C VAL A 86 17.06 2.43 14.15
N ASP A 87 17.15 2.71 15.43
CA ASP A 87 16.01 3.09 16.26
C ASP A 87 15.39 4.42 15.81
N SER A 88 16.21 5.39 15.43
CA SER A 88 15.75 6.67 14.88
C SER A 88 14.99 6.50 13.56
N VAL A 89 15.45 5.59 12.71
CA VAL A 89 14.78 5.26 11.42
C VAL A 89 13.43 4.59 11.66
N LEU A 90 13.38 3.59 12.54
CA LEU A 90 12.14 2.91 12.89
C LEU A 90 11.13 3.88 13.52
N ALA A 91 11.58 4.78 14.38
CA ALA A 91 10.74 5.83 14.96
C ALA A 91 10.19 6.79 13.88
N ALA A 92 10.98 7.15 12.88
CA ALA A 92 10.54 7.99 11.77
C ALA A 92 9.47 7.27 10.91
N ILE A 93 9.65 5.97 10.63
CA ILE A 93 8.69 5.14 9.90
C ILE A 93 7.35 5.11 10.63
N VAL A 94 7.36 4.81 11.93
CA VAL A 94 6.14 4.71 12.75
C VAL A 94 5.40 6.05 12.81
N ARG A 95 6.11 7.16 13.08
CA ARG A 95 5.51 8.50 13.06
C ARG A 95 4.90 8.84 11.71
N ARG A 96 5.59 8.49 10.62
CA ARG A 96 5.10 8.76 9.27
C ARG A 96 3.87 7.93 8.92
N ALA A 97 3.84 6.65 9.30
CA ALA A 97 2.69 5.77 9.12
C ALA A 97 1.47 6.35 9.84
N ARG A 98 1.61 6.75 11.12
CA ARG A 98 0.56 7.41 11.90
C ARG A 98 0.00 8.65 11.19
N GLN A 99 0.87 9.54 10.73
CA GLN A 99 0.47 10.78 10.05
C GLN A 99 -0.24 10.53 8.70
N LEU A 100 0.26 9.57 7.90
CA LEU A 100 -0.30 9.28 6.57
C LEU A 100 -1.67 8.62 6.66
N LEU A 101 -1.88 7.77 7.67
CA LEU A 101 -3.13 7.03 7.86
C LEU A 101 -4.13 7.81 8.73
N GLY A 102 -3.68 8.87 9.43
CA GLY A 102 -4.52 9.66 10.31
C GLY A 102 -5.01 8.88 11.53
N THR A 103 -4.22 7.91 12.02
CA THR A 103 -4.57 7.06 13.15
C THR A 103 -4.12 7.65 14.48
N ASP A 104 -4.76 7.22 15.59
CA ASP A 104 -4.43 7.71 16.94
C ASP A 104 -3.09 7.16 17.42
N VAL A 105 -2.82 5.89 17.12
CA VAL A 105 -1.61 5.18 17.52
C VAL A 105 -1.00 4.46 16.32
N ALA A 106 0.32 4.48 16.21
CA ALA A 106 1.07 3.56 15.36
C ALA A 106 2.23 2.97 16.16
N TYR A 107 2.57 1.73 15.90
CA TYR A 107 3.63 1.05 16.61
C TYR A 107 4.26 -0.05 15.75
N LEU A 108 5.44 -0.49 16.15
CA LEU A 108 6.22 -1.48 15.47
C LEU A 108 6.78 -2.50 16.47
N THR A 109 6.55 -3.77 16.19
CA THR A 109 7.16 -4.88 16.93
C THR A 109 8.27 -5.52 16.10
N LEU A 110 9.30 -6.02 16.76
CA LEU A 110 10.33 -6.84 16.13
C LEU A 110 10.33 -8.26 16.74
N HIS A 111 10.68 -9.21 15.90
CA HIS A 111 10.88 -10.60 16.34
C HIS A 111 12.23 -10.75 17.03
N ASP A 112 12.23 -11.37 18.21
CA ASP A 112 13.42 -11.76 18.97
C ASP A 112 13.73 -13.23 18.68
N PRO A 113 14.71 -13.55 17.81
CA PRO A 113 14.98 -14.94 17.44
C PRO A 113 15.60 -15.76 18.57
N GLN A 114 16.14 -15.12 19.63
CA GLN A 114 16.70 -15.83 20.78
C GLN A 114 15.61 -16.28 21.74
N ARG A 115 14.54 -15.50 21.88
CA ARG A 115 13.40 -15.81 22.74
C ARG A 115 12.26 -16.49 22.01
N GLY A 116 12.19 -16.34 20.68
CA GLY A 116 11.10 -16.86 19.86
C GLY A 116 9.80 -16.07 20.01
N ASP A 117 9.87 -14.84 20.53
CA ASP A 117 8.73 -13.94 20.75
C ASP A 117 8.87 -12.64 19.93
N THR A 118 7.90 -11.77 20.02
CA THR A 118 7.95 -10.40 19.47
C THR A 118 7.86 -9.39 20.61
N TYR A 119 8.54 -8.25 20.45
CA TYR A 119 8.53 -7.19 21.44
C TYR A 119 8.25 -5.83 20.80
N MET A 120 7.65 -4.94 21.60
CA MET A 120 7.40 -3.57 21.17
C MET A 120 8.73 -2.84 21.01
N LYS A 121 9.00 -2.36 19.79
CA LYS A 121 10.25 -1.65 19.48
C LYS A 121 10.07 -0.14 19.48
N VAL A 122 9.01 0.35 18.85
CA VAL A 122 8.70 1.77 18.72
C VAL A 122 7.19 2.00 18.78
N THR A 123 6.78 3.07 19.45
CA THR A 123 5.39 3.53 19.48
C THR A 123 5.31 5.02 19.15
N ALA A 124 4.20 5.46 18.57
CA ALA A 124 3.85 6.86 18.36
C ALA A 124 2.37 7.06 18.67
N GLY A 125 2.08 7.98 19.60
CA GLY A 125 0.70 8.23 20.08
C GLY A 125 0.29 7.38 21.28
N SER A 126 1.02 6.31 21.62
CA SER A 126 0.73 5.44 22.76
C SER A 126 0.99 6.16 24.09
N THR A 127 0.09 5.96 25.05
CA THR A 127 0.15 6.53 26.41
C THR A 127 0.36 5.46 27.49
N SER A 128 -0.02 4.21 27.23
CA SER A 128 0.09 3.12 28.19
C SER A 128 1.52 2.56 28.29
N ALA A 129 2.09 2.60 29.47
CA ALA A 129 3.40 2.00 29.75
C ALA A 129 3.37 0.47 29.70
N ALA A 130 2.24 -0.15 30.01
CA ALA A 130 2.03 -1.60 29.88
C ALA A 130 2.08 -2.00 28.40
N PHE A 131 1.34 -1.30 27.54
CA PHE A 131 1.34 -1.50 26.11
C PHE A 131 2.74 -1.36 25.49
N GLN A 132 3.51 -0.35 25.88
CA GLN A 132 4.87 -0.10 25.37
C GLN A 132 5.90 -1.17 25.73
N ARG A 133 5.63 -1.99 26.76
CA ARG A 133 6.53 -3.07 27.22
C ARG A 133 6.06 -4.46 26.80
N LEU A 134 4.95 -4.53 26.05
CA LEU A 134 4.33 -5.77 25.67
C LEU A 134 5.28 -6.68 24.88
N ARG A 135 5.28 -7.94 25.23
CA ARG A 135 5.90 -9.04 24.47
C ARG A 135 4.84 -10.07 24.14
N LEU A 136 4.93 -10.66 22.96
CA LEU A 136 3.91 -11.55 22.40
C LEU A 136 4.56 -12.82 21.89
N ASP A 137 4.03 -13.95 22.27
CA ASP A 137 4.40 -15.22 21.63
C ASP A 137 3.89 -15.25 20.17
N LEU A 138 4.54 -16.04 19.33
CA LEU A 138 4.08 -16.23 17.95
C LEU A 138 2.67 -16.85 17.95
N GLY A 139 1.75 -16.22 17.26
CA GLY A 139 0.34 -16.63 17.21
C GLY A 139 -0.56 -15.91 18.22
N ASP A 140 -0.02 -15.11 19.15
CA ASP A 140 -0.80 -14.36 20.12
C ASP A 140 -1.17 -12.97 19.62
N GLY A 141 -2.43 -12.61 19.81
CA GLY A 141 -2.98 -11.37 19.34
C GLY A 141 -2.90 -11.21 17.82
N LEU A 142 -3.31 -10.07 17.33
CA LEU A 142 -3.26 -9.71 15.89
C LEU A 142 -1.81 -9.75 15.37
N GLY A 143 -0.86 -9.30 16.17
CA GLY A 143 0.55 -9.27 15.79
C GLY A 143 1.13 -10.67 15.58
N GLY A 144 0.77 -11.63 16.43
CA GLY A 144 1.18 -13.01 16.29
C GLY A 144 0.57 -13.68 15.06
N LEU A 145 -0.70 -13.39 14.75
CA LEU A 145 -1.35 -13.85 13.52
C LEU A 145 -0.61 -13.34 12.27
N VAL A 146 -0.32 -12.04 12.20
CA VAL A 146 0.39 -11.40 11.08
C VAL A 146 1.81 -11.96 10.95
N ALA A 147 2.52 -12.13 12.07
CA ALA A 147 3.86 -12.70 12.07
C ALA A 147 3.89 -14.17 11.59
N GLN A 148 2.89 -14.96 11.97
CA GLN A 148 2.77 -16.36 11.59
C GLN A 148 2.36 -16.56 10.13
N THR A 149 1.39 -15.76 9.64
CA THR A 149 0.85 -15.89 8.28
C THR A 149 1.69 -15.16 7.22
N GLY A 150 2.47 -14.15 7.63
CA GLY A 150 3.16 -13.26 6.72
C GLY A 150 2.23 -12.39 5.87
N MET A 151 0.95 -12.29 6.24
CA MET A 151 -0.09 -11.55 5.53
C MET A 151 -0.58 -10.36 6.35
N PRO A 152 -0.89 -9.22 5.72
CA PRO A 152 -1.56 -8.12 6.42
C PRO A 152 -2.92 -8.56 6.97
N TYR A 153 -3.27 -8.06 8.15
CA TYR A 153 -4.57 -8.31 8.75
C TYR A 153 -5.15 -7.03 9.35
N PHE A 154 -6.45 -6.85 9.19
CA PHE A 154 -7.21 -5.74 9.75
C PHE A 154 -8.38 -6.27 10.58
N THR A 155 -8.56 -5.70 11.76
CA THR A 155 -9.77 -5.88 12.56
C THR A 155 -10.44 -4.53 12.84
N ALA A 156 -11.76 -4.48 12.74
CA ALA A 156 -12.54 -3.31 13.14
C ALA A 156 -12.89 -3.32 14.64
N ASN A 157 -12.81 -4.50 15.27
CA ASN A 157 -13.16 -4.67 16.68
C ASN A 157 -12.26 -5.75 17.31
N TYR A 158 -11.08 -5.32 17.77
CA TYR A 158 -10.07 -6.20 18.35
C TYR A 158 -10.61 -7.12 19.46
N PRO A 159 -11.35 -6.60 20.48
CA PRO A 159 -11.82 -7.46 21.58
C PRO A 159 -12.77 -8.59 21.18
N ALA A 160 -13.44 -8.46 20.03
CA ALA A 160 -14.43 -9.44 19.57
C ALA A 160 -13.96 -10.27 18.37
N ASP A 161 -12.73 -10.11 17.92
CA ASP A 161 -12.22 -10.78 16.73
C ASP A 161 -11.74 -12.21 17.05
N PRO A 162 -12.37 -13.27 16.52
CA PRO A 162 -12.02 -14.65 16.83
C PRO A 162 -10.85 -15.21 16.01
N GLN A 163 -10.24 -14.42 15.11
CA GLN A 163 -9.24 -14.91 14.15
C GLN A 163 -7.85 -15.11 14.76
N PHE A 164 -7.59 -14.58 15.93
CA PHE A 164 -6.33 -14.72 16.65
C PHE A 164 -6.55 -15.09 18.11
N ARG A 165 -5.51 -15.62 18.75
CA ARG A 165 -5.59 -16.01 20.15
C ARG A 165 -5.53 -14.78 21.06
N HIS A 166 -6.54 -14.62 21.87
CA HIS A 166 -6.61 -13.63 22.93
C HIS A 166 -5.88 -14.12 24.19
N THR A 167 -5.08 -13.28 24.81
CA THR A 167 -4.49 -13.53 26.12
C THR A 167 -4.83 -12.37 27.06
N GLY A 168 -5.02 -12.67 28.34
CA GLY A 168 -5.44 -11.65 29.31
C GLY A 168 -4.45 -10.48 29.44
N GLU A 169 -3.17 -10.72 29.25
CA GLU A 169 -2.12 -9.68 29.30
C GLU A 169 -2.22 -8.73 28.10
N ILE A 170 -2.37 -9.31 26.90
CA ILE A 170 -2.47 -8.52 25.66
C ILE A 170 -3.76 -7.72 25.65
N ASP A 171 -4.88 -8.38 25.96
CA ASP A 171 -6.20 -7.75 25.94
C ASP A 171 -6.30 -6.63 26.97
N ALA A 172 -5.70 -6.79 28.13
CA ALA A 172 -5.60 -5.74 29.14
C ALA A 172 -4.78 -4.55 28.64
N ALA A 173 -3.63 -4.78 28.01
CA ALA A 173 -2.76 -3.72 27.50
C ALA A 173 -3.39 -2.98 26.32
N VAL A 174 -4.07 -3.70 25.39
CA VAL A 174 -4.81 -3.13 24.27
C VAL A 174 -6.02 -2.32 24.75
N GLY A 175 -6.73 -2.84 25.78
CA GLY A 175 -7.86 -2.13 26.41
C GLY A 175 -7.43 -0.89 27.16
N GLU A 176 -6.30 -0.89 27.88
CA GLU A 176 -5.73 0.27 28.56
C GLU A 176 -5.33 1.36 27.58
N GLU A 177 -4.79 0.98 26.41
CA GLU A 177 -4.49 1.93 25.32
C GLU A 177 -5.75 2.39 24.55
N GLY A 178 -6.90 1.75 24.74
CA GLY A 178 -8.17 2.10 24.12
C GLY A 178 -8.28 1.70 22.64
N LEU A 179 -7.48 0.74 22.18
CA LEU A 179 -7.47 0.33 20.77
C LEU A 179 -8.65 -0.58 20.46
N THR A 180 -9.38 -0.23 19.40
CA THR A 180 -10.52 -1.02 18.88
C THR A 180 -10.24 -1.53 17.47
N SER A 181 -9.86 -0.65 16.57
CA SER A 181 -9.57 -1.01 15.17
C SER A 181 -8.06 -1.04 14.96
N ILE A 182 -7.55 -2.16 14.48
CA ILE A 182 -6.09 -2.35 14.32
C ILE A 182 -5.80 -2.95 12.94
N LEU A 183 -4.90 -2.32 12.22
CA LEU A 183 -4.26 -2.87 11.01
C LEU A 183 -2.84 -3.31 11.36
N GLY A 184 -2.47 -4.54 11.05
CA GLY A 184 -1.11 -5.06 11.12
C GLY A 184 -0.57 -5.42 9.74
N VAL A 185 0.67 -5.00 9.44
CA VAL A 185 1.35 -5.27 8.18
C VAL A 185 2.72 -5.89 8.49
N PRO A 186 3.07 -7.06 7.91
CA PRO A 186 4.34 -7.71 8.18
C PRO A 186 5.51 -6.92 7.57
N LEU A 187 6.60 -6.83 8.33
CA LEU A 187 7.90 -6.38 7.84
C LEU A 187 8.71 -7.61 7.46
N GLN A 188 9.10 -7.70 6.19
CA GLN A 188 9.73 -8.90 5.64
C GLN A 188 11.10 -8.59 5.01
N ILE A 189 12.02 -9.51 5.19
CA ILE A 189 13.27 -9.60 4.41
C ILE A 189 13.24 -10.93 3.66
N GLY A 190 13.07 -10.88 2.34
CA GLY A 190 12.76 -12.06 1.55
C GLY A 190 11.43 -12.68 1.97
N GLN A 191 11.45 -13.94 2.43
CA GLN A 191 10.26 -14.63 2.95
C GLN A 191 10.17 -14.64 4.49
N ARG A 192 11.14 -14.04 5.17
CA ARG A 192 11.17 -14.03 6.64
C ARG A 192 10.52 -12.78 7.20
N VAL A 193 9.52 -12.95 8.04
CA VAL A 193 8.96 -11.85 8.83
C VAL A 193 9.93 -11.50 9.96
N ILE A 194 10.31 -10.23 10.03
CA ILE A 194 11.22 -9.68 11.05
C ILE A 194 10.50 -8.82 12.08
N GLY A 195 9.25 -8.48 11.82
CA GLY A 195 8.42 -7.66 12.69
C GLY A 195 7.07 -7.35 12.06
N VAL A 196 6.28 -6.55 12.75
CA VAL A 196 4.96 -6.08 12.28
C VAL A 196 4.82 -4.59 12.55
N LEU A 197 4.38 -3.84 11.55
CA LEU A 197 3.97 -2.43 11.69
C LEU A 197 2.47 -2.37 11.87
N PHE A 198 2.03 -1.57 12.84
CA PHE A 198 0.61 -1.41 13.17
C PHE A 198 0.17 0.04 13.06
N ALA A 199 -1.13 0.21 12.75
CA ALA A 199 -1.87 1.46 12.83
C ALA A 199 -3.24 1.18 13.48
N ALA A 200 -3.62 2.02 14.47
CA ALA A 200 -4.81 1.83 15.29
C ALA A 200 -5.44 3.19 15.67
#